data_f5169e1ae1def810f69d368d6223245d
#
_entry.id   f5169e1ae1def810f69d368d6223245d
#
_cell.length_a   1.000
_cell.length_b   1.000
_cell.length_c   1.000
_cell.angle_alpha   90.00
_cell.angle_beta   90.00
_cell.angle_gamma   90.00
#
_symmetry.space_group_name_H-M   'P 1'
#
loop_
_entity.id
_entity.type
_entity.pdbx_description
1 polymer ?
#
loop_
_entity_poly.entity_id
_entity_poly.type
_entity_poly.pdbx_seq_one_letter_code
_entity_poly.pdbx_strand_id
1 'polypeptide(L)'
;MAAANAYPGYQPVRSRWVSRVPEHWSLLRAKNFLREIDDRTKTGEETLLSMRQHRGLVPHNDVSVKRIPPENLIGYKKARPDELVLNRMQAGNAMFFRNRLSGLVSPDYAVFRLLRDDCPEYLGYLFRSWSIRGLFRSESKGLGTGTSGFLRLYSDRFAALEIPLPTRPEQDQIVAYLRAQDAHIARLI
;
A
#
# COMPACT_ATOMS: atom_id res chain seq x y z
N MET A 1 15.46 -12.45 25.89
CA MET A 1 14.15 -12.11 26.50
C MET A 1 13.06 -12.71 25.63
N ALA A 2 12.24 -13.63 26.14
CA ALA A 2 11.08 -14.14 25.43
C ALA A 2 10.14 -12.95 25.21
N ALA A 3 9.78 -12.67 23.95
CA ALA A 3 8.75 -11.70 23.66
C ALA A 3 7.46 -12.14 24.36
N ALA A 4 6.97 -11.32 25.28
CA ALA A 4 5.68 -11.58 25.90
C ALA A 4 4.66 -11.76 24.77
N ASN A 5 3.87 -12.85 24.80
CA ASN A 5 2.79 -13.02 23.84
C ASN A 5 1.83 -11.84 24.01
N ALA A 6 1.75 -10.98 23.02
CA ALA A 6 0.88 -9.79 23.05
C ALA A 6 -0.62 -10.17 23.07
N TYR A 7 -0.93 -11.43 22.71
CA TYR A 7 -2.29 -11.94 22.60
C TYR A 7 -2.46 -13.25 23.36
N PRO A 8 -3.65 -13.55 23.93
CA PRO A 8 -3.89 -14.75 24.73
C PRO A 8 -3.82 -16.05 23.93
N GLY A 9 -4.11 -16.02 22.62
CA GLY A 9 -4.08 -17.18 21.74
C GLY A 9 -3.68 -16.83 20.32
N TYR A 10 -3.10 -17.83 19.63
CA TYR A 10 -2.68 -17.75 18.24
C TYR A 10 -3.14 -18.99 17.49
N GLN A 11 -3.65 -18.79 16.26
CA GLN A 11 -3.98 -19.86 15.32
C GLN A 11 -2.90 -20.00 14.25
N PRO A 12 -2.54 -21.23 13.84
CA PRO A 12 -1.65 -21.46 12.71
C PRO A 12 -2.33 -21.07 11.39
N VAL A 13 -1.57 -20.52 10.46
CA VAL A 13 -2.06 -20.17 9.13
C VAL A 13 -1.14 -20.76 8.06
N ARG A 14 -1.73 -21.21 6.95
CA ARG A 14 -1.00 -21.70 5.78
C ARG A 14 -0.61 -20.54 4.88
N SER A 15 0.25 -19.66 5.36
CA SER A 15 0.76 -18.52 4.59
C SER A 15 2.27 -18.59 4.45
N ARG A 16 2.80 -18.12 3.32
CA ARG A 16 4.26 -18.11 3.05
C ARG A 16 5.02 -17.06 3.85
N TRP A 17 4.33 -16.07 4.43
CA TRP A 17 4.97 -14.94 5.06
C TRP A 17 4.65 -14.77 6.55
N VAL A 18 3.63 -15.47 7.05
CA VAL A 18 3.26 -15.52 8.46
C VAL A 18 2.83 -16.94 8.82
N SER A 19 3.35 -17.49 9.89
CA SER A 19 3.05 -18.87 10.32
C SER A 19 1.87 -18.95 11.29
N ARG A 20 1.61 -17.87 12.02
CA ARG A 20 0.53 -17.77 13.01
C ARG A 20 0.02 -16.34 13.11
N VAL A 21 -1.25 -16.20 13.44
CA VAL A 21 -1.90 -14.91 13.71
C VAL A 21 -2.71 -15.02 15.00
N PRO A 22 -3.04 -13.92 15.70
CA PRO A 22 -3.97 -13.97 16.82
C PRO A 22 -5.29 -14.66 16.41
N GLU A 23 -5.87 -15.46 17.31
CA GLU A 23 -7.05 -16.29 16.99
C GLU A 23 -8.25 -15.48 16.49
N HIS A 24 -8.43 -14.27 16.99
CA HIS A 24 -9.54 -13.38 16.62
C HIS A 24 -9.31 -12.59 15.33
N TRP A 25 -8.12 -12.68 14.70
CA TRP A 25 -7.87 -12.03 13.43
C TRP A 25 -8.48 -12.80 12.26
N SER A 26 -9.06 -12.06 11.31
CA SER A 26 -9.56 -12.63 10.06
C SER A 26 -8.43 -12.77 9.04
N LEU A 27 -8.35 -13.89 8.34
CA LEU A 27 -7.46 -14.07 7.19
C LEU A 27 -8.29 -13.93 5.91
N LEU A 28 -8.13 -12.84 5.19
CA LEU A 28 -8.93 -12.51 4.02
C LEU A 28 -8.07 -12.30 2.78
N ARG A 29 -8.56 -12.75 1.63
CA ARG A 29 -7.94 -12.40 0.35
C ARG A 29 -8.10 -10.90 0.08
N ALA A 30 -7.08 -10.25 -0.47
CA ALA A 30 -7.07 -8.82 -0.73
C ALA A 30 -8.30 -8.36 -1.53
N LYS A 31 -8.78 -9.15 -2.50
CA LYS A 31 -10.00 -8.87 -3.28
C LYS A 31 -11.29 -8.79 -2.45
N ASN A 32 -11.31 -9.33 -1.24
CA ASN A 32 -12.50 -9.36 -0.40
C ASN A 32 -12.67 -8.08 0.44
N PHE A 33 -11.61 -7.26 0.54
CA PHE A 33 -11.67 -5.98 1.27
C PHE A 33 -11.11 -4.79 0.48
N LEU A 34 -10.50 -5.04 -0.70
CA LEU A 34 -10.02 -4.00 -1.61
C LEU A 34 -10.53 -4.26 -3.04
N ARG A 35 -10.93 -3.18 -3.70
CA ARG A 35 -11.28 -3.16 -5.13
C ARG A 35 -10.36 -2.23 -5.88
N GLU A 36 -9.70 -2.70 -6.92
CA GLU A 36 -8.97 -1.83 -7.83
C GLU A 36 -9.94 -0.94 -8.62
N ILE A 37 -9.60 0.35 -8.72
CA ILE A 37 -10.36 1.38 -9.42
C ILE A 37 -9.52 1.84 -10.61
N ASP A 38 -10.15 1.95 -11.78
CA ASP A 38 -9.54 2.48 -13.00
C ASP A 38 -10.32 3.72 -13.49
N ASP A 39 -10.44 4.73 -12.62
CA ASP A 39 -11.03 6.04 -12.94
C ASP A 39 -9.93 6.93 -13.54
N ARG A 40 -10.08 7.34 -14.80
CA ARG A 40 -9.06 8.09 -15.55
C ARG A 40 -9.52 9.49 -15.87
N THR A 41 -8.57 10.45 -15.80
CA THR A 41 -8.84 11.81 -16.25
C THR A 41 -8.98 11.87 -17.77
N LYS A 42 -9.85 12.78 -18.21
CA LYS A 42 -10.03 13.12 -19.62
C LYS A 42 -9.36 14.46 -19.99
N THR A 43 -9.01 15.27 -18.99
CA THR A 43 -8.47 16.62 -19.19
C THR A 43 -7.00 16.73 -18.78
N GLY A 44 -6.56 15.98 -17.74
CA GLY A 44 -5.22 16.08 -17.18
C GLY A 44 -4.97 17.32 -16.31
N GLU A 45 -6.03 18.08 -15.99
CA GLU A 45 -5.92 19.35 -15.26
C GLU A 45 -5.77 19.18 -13.74
N GLU A 46 -6.09 17.98 -13.23
CA GLU A 46 -5.99 17.70 -11.81
C GLU A 46 -4.51 17.65 -11.38
N THR A 47 -4.24 17.90 -10.10
CA THR A 47 -2.88 17.90 -9.55
C THR A 47 -2.22 16.54 -9.75
N LEU A 48 -1.07 16.50 -10.44
CA LEU A 48 -0.25 15.31 -10.52
C LEU A 48 0.40 14.99 -9.17
N LEU A 49 0.32 13.74 -8.74
CA LEU A 49 0.92 13.25 -7.52
C LEU A 49 2.14 12.38 -7.83
N SER A 50 3.21 12.61 -7.09
CA SER A 50 4.43 11.78 -7.10
C SER A 50 4.49 10.93 -5.84
N MET A 51 4.77 9.64 -5.99
CA MET A 51 5.00 8.75 -4.85
C MET A 51 6.46 8.82 -4.41
N ARG A 52 6.70 9.11 -3.12
CA ARG A 52 8.02 9.19 -2.49
C ARG A 52 8.10 8.23 -1.31
N GLN A 53 9.19 7.48 -1.20
CA GLN A 53 9.34 6.37 -0.25
C GLN A 53 9.04 6.74 1.22
N HIS A 54 9.46 7.93 1.65
CA HIS A 54 9.28 8.37 3.05
C HIS A 54 8.14 9.39 3.25
N ARG A 55 7.56 9.90 2.17
CA ARG A 55 6.54 10.96 2.21
C ARG A 55 5.17 10.51 1.67
N GLY A 56 5.10 9.33 1.04
CA GLY A 56 3.89 8.87 0.36
C GLY A 56 3.62 9.66 -0.92
N LEU A 57 2.34 9.95 -1.19
CA LEU A 57 1.94 10.76 -2.33
C LEU A 57 1.98 12.25 -1.95
N VAL A 58 2.68 13.02 -2.78
CA VAL A 58 2.84 14.46 -2.64
C VAL A 58 2.62 15.13 -4.00
N PRO A 59 2.21 16.42 -4.07
CA PRO A 59 2.12 17.12 -5.34
C PRO A 59 3.45 17.04 -6.11
N HIS A 60 3.38 16.71 -7.39
CA HIS A 60 4.58 16.56 -8.24
C HIS A 60 5.43 17.83 -8.24
N ASN A 61 4.79 18.98 -8.26
CA ASN A 61 5.44 20.28 -8.30
C ASN A 61 6.24 20.63 -7.03
N ASP A 62 5.98 19.94 -5.90
CA ASP A 62 6.72 20.14 -4.64
C ASP A 62 8.05 19.36 -4.61
N VAL A 63 8.21 18.41 -5.54
CA VAL A 63 9.35 17.47 -5.53
C VAL A 63 10.04 17.35 -6.89
N SER A 64 9.60 18.12 -7.88
CA SER A 64 10.17 18.14 -9.24
C SER A 64 10.04 19.54 -9.84
N VAL A 65 11.10 19.99 -10.50
CA VAL A 65 11.08 21.21 -11.29
C VAL A 65 10.47 21.01 -12.69
N LYS A 66 10.40 19.74 -13.13
CA LYS A 66 9.83 19.40 -14.43
C LYS A 66 8.31 19.55 -14.40
N ARG A 67 7.80 20.49 -15.16
CA ARG A 67 6.36 20.63 -15.38
C ARG A 67 5.89 19.67 -16.45
N ILE A 68 4.77 19.02 -16.21
CA ILE A 68 4.14 18.10 -17.15
C ILE A 68 2.82 18.75 -17.58
N PRO A 69 2.66 19.09 -18.86
CA PRO A 69 1.46 19.74 -19.33
C PRO A 69 0.25 18.82 -19.29
N PRO A 70 -0.98 19.35 -19.13
CA PRO A 70 -2.21 18.57 -18.95
C PRO A 70 -2.44 17.51 -20.05
N GLU A 71 -2.15 17.83 -21.30
CA GLU A 71 -2.31 16.92 -22.43
C GLU A 71 -1.50 15.62 -22.29
N ASN A 72 -0.36 15.67 -21.59
CA ASN A 72 0.46 14.50 -21.29
C ASN A 72 -0.03 13.70 -20.08
N LEU A 73 -1.02 14.22 -19.35
CA LEU A 73 -1.63 13.57 -18.20
C LEU A 73 -2.99 12.93 -18.55
N ILE A 74 -3.50 13.13 -19.77
CA ILE A 74 -4.73 12.47 -20.22
C ILE A 74 -4.57 10.95 -20.09
N GLY A 75 -5.58 10.31 -19.50
CA GLY A 75 -5.54 8.86 -19.22
C GLY A 75 -4.82 8.45 -17.92
N TYR A 76 -4.26 9.40 -17.16
CA TYR A 76 -3.76 9.12 -15.82
C TYR A 76 -4.91 8.77 -14.88
N LYS A 77 -4.62 7.97 -13.85
CA LYS A 77 -5.62 7.51 -12.88
C LYS A 77 -5.87 8.56 -11.82
N LYS A 78 -7.15 8.75 -11.50
CA LYS A 78 -7.56 9.59 -10.37
C LYS A 78 -7.38 8.81 -9.06
N ALA A 79 -6.77 9.44 -8.07
CA ALA A 79 -6.66 8.94 -6.73
C ALA A 79 -7.31 9.95 -5.77
N ARG A 80 -8.12 9.43 -4.82
CA ARG A 80 -8.86 10.22 -3.84
C ARG A 80 -8.33 9.97 -2.43
N PRO A 81 -8.61 10.86 -1.47
CA PRO A 81 -8.31 10.60 -0.07
C PRO A 81 -8.84 9.23 0.39
N ASP A 82 -8.06 8.56 1.22
CA ASP A 82 -8.31 7.24 1.80
C ASP A 82 -8.25 6.05 0.83
N GLU A 83 -8.07 6.28 -0.46
CA GLU A 83 -7.71 5.20 -1.37
C GLU A 83 -6.23 4.81 -1.16
N LEU A 84 -5.93 3.53 -1.42
CA LEU A 84 -4.58 2.99 -1.33
C LEU A 84 -3.96 2.97 -2.72
N VAL A 85 -2.73 3.45 -2.83
CA VAL A 85 -2.02 3.53 -4.12
C VAL A 85 -0.74 2.71 -4.09
N LEU A 86 -0.63 1.78 -5.02
CA LEU A 86 0.52 0.89 -5.19
C LEU A 86 1.29 1.25 -6.46
N ASN A 87 2.58 1.51 -6.35
CA ASN A 87 3.48 1.43 -7.48
C ASN A 87 3.84 -0.04 -7.73
N ARG A 88 3.22 -0.65 -8.74
CA ARG A 88 3.37 -2.07 -9.05
C ARG A 88 4.81 -2.51 -9.33
N MET A 89 5.62 -1.62 -9.91
CA MET A 89 7.02 -1.88 -10.23
C MET A 89 7.92 -1.84 -8.99
N GLN A 90 7.44 -1.27 -7.89
CA GLN A 90 8.19 -1.08 -6.65
C GLN A 90 7.43 -1.56 -5.40
N ALA A 91 6.53 -2.52 -5.55
CA ALA A 91 5.77 -3.09 -4.45
C ALA A 91 6.70 -3.64 -3.33
N GLY A 92 7.75 -4.36 -3.71
CA GLY A 92 8.77 -4.88 -2.78
C GLY A 92 9.66 -3.81 -2.13
N ASN A 93 9.58 -2.55 -2.57
CA ASN A 93 10.30 -1.40 -2.02
C ASN A 93 9.41 -0.49 -1.16
N ALA A 94 8.34 -1.02 -0.58
CA ALA A 94 7.40 -0.30 0.27
C ALA A 94 6.67 0.87 -0.43
N MET A 95 6.53 0.83 -1.76
CA MET A 95 5.84 1.87 -2.52
C MET A 95 4.34 1.58 -2.62
N PHE A 96 3.71 1.49 -1.44
CA PHE A 96 2.28 1.27 -1.24
C PHE A 96 1.78 2.16 -0.10
N PHE A 97 0.92 3.13 -0.40
CA PHE A 97 0.54 4.17 0.56
C PHE A 97 -0.96 4.43 0.57
N ARG A 98 -1.49 4.77 1.75
CA ARG A 98 -2.74 5.52 1.85
C ARG A 98 -2.55 6.88 1.18
N ASN A 99 -3.45 7.23 0.29
CA ASN A 99 -3.50 8.56 -0.30
C ASN A 99 -4.25 9.54 0.62
N ARG A 100 -3.77 10.76 0.70
CA ARG A 100 -4.38 11.84 1.51
C ARG A 100 -4.85 13.02 0.65
N LEU A 101 -4.57 12.97 -0.63
CA LEU A 101 -4.78 14.06 -1.57
C LEU A 101 -5.70 13.62 -2.72
N SER A 102 -6.43 14.55 -3.31
CA SER A 102 -7.06 14.32 -4.61
C SER A 102 -6.08 14.69 -5.71
N GLY A 103 -5.92 13.81 -6.71
CA GLY A 103 -5.03 14.09 -7.83
C GLY A 103 -4.82 12.91 -8.76
N LEU A 104 -3.86 13.05 -9.66
CA LEU A 104 -3.52 12.04 -10.66
C LEU A 104 -2.29 11.24 -10.27
N VAL A 105 -2.33 9.96 -10.56
CA VAL A 105 -1.20 9.06 -10.45
C VAL A 105 -0.94 8.35 -11.77
N SER A 106 0.29 7.85 -11.95
CA SER A 106 0.68 7.13 -13.17
C SER A 106 -0.34 6.04 -13.54
N PRO A 107 -0.61 5.84 -14.85
CA PRO A 107 -1.43 4.73 -15.35
C PRO A 107 -0.95 3.35 -14.88
N ASP A 108 0.36 3.20 -14.62
CA ASP A 108 0.97 1.96 -14.12
C ASP A 108 0.72 1.68 -12.65
N TYR A 109 0.27 2.67 -11.88
CA TYR A 109 -0.06 2.46 -10.49
C TYR A 109 -1.42 1.77 -10.36
N ALA A 110 -1.61 1.02 -9.28
CA ALA A 110 -2.91 0.51 -8.90
C ALA A 110 -3.51 1.42 -7.82
N VAL A 111 -4.77 1.78 -7.99
CA VAL A 111 -5.56 2.53 -7.01
C VAL A 111 -6.61 1.59 -6.45
N PHE A 112 -6.67 1.45 -5.12
CA PHE A 112 -7.62 0.55 -4.46
C PHE A 112 -8.54 1.33 -3.53
N ARG A 113 -9.82 0.99 -3.58
CA ARG A 113 -10.85 1.44 -2.65
C ARG A 113 -11.19 0.33 -1.67
N LEU A 114 -11.44 0.69 -0.42
CA LEU A 114 -11.90 -0.24 0.59
C LEU A 114 -13.34 -0.66 0.31
N LEU A 115 -13.61 -1.95 0.52
CA LEU A 115 -14.96 -2.56 0.43
C LEU A 115 -15.60 -2.74 1.81
N ARG A 116 -14.81 -2.54 2.87
CA ARG A 116 -15.17 -2.74 4.26
C ARG A 116 -14.74 -1.52 5.08
N ASP A 117 -15.20 -1.46 6.32
CA ASP A 117 -14.76 -0.46 7.29
C ASP A 117 -13.39 -0.84 7.90
N ASP A 118 -12.38 -1.05 7.06
CA ASP A 118 -11.00 -1.20 7.50
C ASP A 118 -10.29 0.16 7.55
N CYS A 119 -9.28 0.29 8.41
CA CYS A 119 -8.50 1.53 8.54
C CYS A 119 -7.52 1.69 7.37
N PRO A 120 -7.67 2.69 6.48
CA PRO A 120 -6.76 2.87 5.34
C PRO A 120 -5.30 3.09 5.78
N GLU A 121 -5.09 3.73 6.93
CA GLU A 121 -3.76 3.98 7.46
C GLU A 121 -3.11 2.72 8.00
N TYR A 122 -3.87 1.86 8.69
CA TYR A 122 -3.40 0.55 9.11
C TYR A 122 -2.91 -0.27 7.91
N LEU A 123 -3.71 -0.34 6.85
CA LEU A 123 -3.33 -1.03 5.62
C LEU A 123 -2.08 -0.40 4.97
N GLY A 124 -1.96 0.92 5.01
CA GLY A 124 -0.77 1.63 4.55
C GLY A 124 0.50 1.23 5.32
N TYR A 125 0.43 1.05 6.65
CA TYR A 125 1.54 0.52 7.46
C TYR A 125 1.79 -0.95 7.16
N LEU A 126 0.74 -1.78 7.15
CA LEU A 126 0.84 -3.22 6.92
C LEU A 126 1.54 -3.53 5.58
N PHE A 127 1.11 -2.90 4.49
CA PHE A 127 1.65 -3.17 3.15
C PHE A 127 3.08 -2.63 2.94
N ARG A 128 3.58 -1.82 3.86
CA ARG A 128 4.99 -1.37 3.90
C ARG A 128 5.84 -2.15 4.89
N SER A 129 5.26 -3.05 5.66
CA SER A 129 5.99 -3.88 6.61
C SER A 129 7.00 -4.80 5.92
N TRP A 130 8.07 -5.16 6.61
CA TRP A 130 9.14 -5.99 6.06
C TRP A 130 8.63 -7.32 5.51
N SER A 131 7.76 -8.00 6.26
CA SER A 131 7.23 -9.31 5.88
C SER A 131 6.39 -9.25 4.60
N ILE A 132 5.50 -8.27 4.48
CA ILE A 132 4.66 -8.08 3.28
C ILE A 132 5.51 -7.68 2.06
N ARG A 133 6.56 -6.90 2.24
CA ARG A 133 7.48 -6.57 1.13
C ARG A 133 8.15 -7.81 0.55
N GLY A 134 8.55 -8.75 1.41
CA GLY A 134 9.07 -10.06 0.98
C GLY A 134 8.04 -10.84 0.16
N LEU A 135 6.79 -10.89 0.64
CA LEU A 135 5.67 -11.50 -0.08
C LEU A 135 5.44 -10.83 -1.45
N PHE A 136 5.39 -9.51 -1.50
CA PHE A 136 5.20 -8.79 -2.77
C PHE A 136 6.31 -9.10 -3.78
N ARG A 137 7.56 -9.21 -3.33
CA ARG A 137 8.68 -9.62 -4.20
C ARG A 137 8.51 -11.03 -4.74
N SER A 138 8.12 -12.00 -3.89
CA SER A 138 7.95 -13.39 -4.30
C SER A 138 6.78 -13.59 -5.28
N GLU A 139 5.75 -12.74 -5.20
CA GLU A 139 4.58 -12.78 -6.08
C GLU A 139 4.72 -11.88 -7.33
N SER A 140 5.75 -11.06 -7.39
CA SER A 140 6.05 -10.22 -8.56
C SER A 140 6.69 -11.06 -9.66
N LYS A 141 6.35 -10.73 -10.91
CA LYS A 141 6.96 -11.34 -12.10
C LYS A 141 7.87 -10.34 -12.81
N GLY A 142 8.94 -10.87 -13.41
CA GLY A 142 9.85 -10.07 -14.23
C GLY A 142 9.18 -9.58 -15.51
N LEU A 143 9.46 -8.33 -15.88
CA LEU A 143 9.20 -7.76 -17.19
C LEU A 143 10.55 -7.64 -17.91
N GLY A 144 10.68 -8.32 -19.05
CA GLY A 144 11.89 -8.31 -19.85
C GLY A 144 12.82 -9.50 -19.63
N THR A 145 13.74 -9.69 -20.56
CA THR A 145 14.80 -10.71 -20.56
C THR A 145 16.12 -10.09 -20.12
N GLY A 146 16.79 -10.72 -19.16
CA GLY A 146 18.12 -10.31 -18.72
C GLY A 146 18.19 -9.70 -17.32
N THR A 147 19.37 -9.24 -16.93
CA THR A 147 19.71 -8.73 -15.58
C THR A 147 19.05 -7.40 -15.22
N SER A 148 18.44 -6.71 -16.18
CA SER A 148 17.72 -5.43 -15.99
C SER A 148 16.19 -5.56 -15.90
N GLY A 149 15.66 -6.78 -15.75
CA GLY A 149 14.24 -7.04 -15.64
C GLY A 149 13.61 -6.36 -14.41
N PHE A 150 12.56 -5.56 -14.63
CA PHE A 150 11.78 -4.99 -13.54
C PHE A 150 10.80 -6.02 -13.00
N LEU A 151 10.68 -6.11 -11.69
CA LEU A 151 9.64 -6.92 -11.04
C LEU A 151 8.33 -6.14 -11.01
N ARG A 152 7.23 -6.78 -11.38
CA ARG A 152 5.89 -6.19 -11.34
C ARG A 152 4.93 -7.07 -10.55
N LEU A 153 4.26 -6.48 -9.56
CA LEU A 153 3.15 -7.12 -8.87
C LEU A 153 1.85 -6.87 -9.65
N TYR A 154 1.34 -7.92 -10.26
CA TYR A 154 0.10 -7.86 -11.04
C TYR A 154 -1.13 -7.88 -10.13
N SER A 155 -2.23 -7.29 -10.61
CA SER A 155 -3.47 -7.12 -9.84
C SER A 155 -4.10 -8.44 -9.42
N ASP A 156 -4.06 -9.46 -10.28
CA ASP A 156 -4.57 -10.81 -9.99
C ASP A 156 -3.77 -11.49 -8.87
N ARG A 157 -2.44 -11.33 -8.88
CA ARG A 157 -1.56 -11.83 -7.82
C ARG A 157 -1.82 -11.13 -6.51
N PHE A 158 -1.86 -9.79 -6.51
CA PHE A 158 -2.19 -9.03 -5.31
C PHE A 158 -3.58 -9.39 -4.76
N ALA A 159 -4.59 -9.49 -5.64
CA ALA A 159 -5.97 -9.81 -5.27
C ALA A 159 -6.12 -11.18 -4.58
N ALA A 160 -5.23 -12.13 -4.90
CA ALA A 160 -5.23 -13.49 -4.34
C ALA A 160 -4.50 -13.60 -2.99
N LEU A 161 -3.74 -12.59 -2.57
CA LEU A 161 -2.96 -12.62 -1.32
C LEU A 161 -3.87 -12.68 -0.10
N GLU A 162 -3.58 -13.59 0.81
CA GLU A 162 -4.24 -13.69 2.10
C GLU A 162 -3.55 -12.77 3.11
N ILE A 163 -4.33 -11.86 3.65
CA ILE A 163 -3.88 -10.79 4.54
C ILE A 163 -4.59 -10.95 5.88
N PRO A 164 -3.87 -11.03 7.00
CA PRO A 164 -4.46 -11.05 8.33
C PRO A 164 -4.92 -9.65 8.71
N LEU A 165 -6.17 -9.57 9.14
CA LEU A 165 -6.82 -8.31 9.52
C LEU A 165 -7.34 -8.40 10.96
N PRO A 166 -6.88 -7.53 11.86
CA PRO A 166 -7.48 -7.30 13.16
C PRO A 166 -8.89 -6.73 13.03
N THR A 167 -9.61 -6.64 14.13
CA THR A 167 -10.85 -5.86 14.19
C THR A 167 -10.58 -4.36 13.95
N ARG A 168 -11.56 -3.60 13.47
CA ARG A 168 -11.38 -2.17 13.20
C ARG A 168 -10.88 -1.38 14.42
N PRO A 169 -11.42 -1.54 15.63
CA PRO A 169 -10.88 -0.86 16.82
C PRO A 169 -9.42 -1.19 17.09
N GLU A 170 -9.01 -2.43 16.85
CA GLU A 170 -7.61 -2.83 17.02
C GLU A 170 -6.69 -2.25 15.94
N GLN A 171 -7.16 -2.16 14.68
CA GLN A 171 -6.45 -1.44 13.63
C GLN A 171 -6.18 0.03 14.04
N ASP A 172 -7.18 0.70 14.60
CA ASP A 172 -7.06 2.10 15.06
C ASP A 172 -6.07 2.22 16.24
N GLN A 173 -6.06 1.27 17.18
CA GLN A 173 -5.09 1.23 18.29
C GLN A 173 -3.66 1.00 17.78
N ILE A 174 -3.47 0.09 16.83
CA ILE A 174 -2.16 -0.15 16.20
C ILE A 174 -1.65 1.11 15.51
N VAL A 175 -2.53 1.80 14.76
CA VAL A 175 -2.18 3.06 14.10
C VAL A 175 -1.81 4.15 15.11
N ALA A 176 -2.56 4.29 16.19
CA ALA A 176 -2.25 5.27 17.25
C ALA A 176 -0.87 4.99 17.87
N TYR A 177 -0.57 3.74 18.16
CA TYR A 177 0.74 3.34 18.67
C TYR A 177 1.87 3.66 17.67
N LEU A 178 1.73 3.25 16.39
CA LEU A 178 2.75 3.49 15.37
C LEU A 178 3.00 4.98 15.14
N ARG A 179 1.94 5.79 15.11
CA ARG A 179 2.08 7.26 15.02
C ARG A 179 2.85 7.87 16.20
N ALA A 180 2.60 7.36 17.41
CA ALA A 180 3.34 7.83 18.60
C ALA A 180 4.83 7.46 18.48
N GLN A 181 5.17 6.27 17.97
CA GLN A 181 6.54 5.86 17.72
C GLN A 181 7.21 6.71 16.63
N ASP A 182 6.52 6.93 15.49
CA ASP A 182 7.02 7.79 14.40
C ASP A 182 7.31 9.22 14.91
N ALA A 183 6.39 9.79 15.72
CA ALA A 183 6.58 11.12 16.32
C ALA A 183 7.73 11.16 17.34
N HIS A 184 7.94 10.07 18.09
CA HIS A 184 9.07 9.94 18.99
C HIS A 184 10.41 9.91 18.24
N ILE A 185 10.50 9.05 17.21
CA ILE A 185 11.70 8.94 16.36
C ILE A 185 12.01 10.28 15.68
N ALA A 186 11.00 10.97 15.16
CA ALA A 186 11.19 12.28 14.50
C ALA A 186 11.73 13.40 15.42
N ARG A 187 11.62 13.24 16.75
CA ARG A 187 12.20 14.18 17.73
C ARG A 187 13.66 13.85 18.09
N LEU A 188 14.14 12.65 17.72
CA LEU A 188 15.49 12.20 18.04
C LEU A 188 16.48 12.47 16.89
N ILE A 189 15.96 12.87 15.72
CA ILE A 189 16.73 13.21 14.51
C ILE A 189 16.76 14.72 14.32
#